data_43af95c5d8ee5cac2bca289db52bf536
#
_entry.id   43af95c5d8ee5cac2bca289db52bf536
#
_cell.length_a   1.000
_cell.length_b   1.000
_cell.length_c   1.000
_cell.angle_alpha   90.00
_cell.angle_beta   90.00
_cell.angle_gamma   90.00
#
_symmetry.space_group_name_H-M   'P 1'
#
loop_
_entity.id
_entity.type
_entity.pdbx_description
1 polymer ?
#
loop_
_entity_poly.entity_id
_entity_poly.type
_entity_poly.pdbx_seq_one_letter_code
_entity_poly.pdbx_strand_id
1 'polypeptide(L)'
;MTPQTNRIEVTLESMIESVDLAESIVMRICDAAGFGEEDSHKIGMSVREGVINAFHYGNRESRDKKIFLTVELDTEKMIVHVLDQGPGFVVEEVPDPLSEENLLRTSGRGIFLMRAFMDEFAVNCPPQGGAELVMAKRLPGGNGDMRKAREKES
;
A
#
# COMPACT_ATOMS: atom_id res chain seq x y z
N MET A 1 -4.02 -21.76 -18.21
CA MET A 1 -4.22 -20.33 -18.37
C MET A 1 -3.58 -19.59 -17.20
N THR A 2 -2.64 -18.69 -17.52
CA THR A 2 -2.09 -17.80 -16.53
C THR A 2 -3.18 -16.82 -16.08
N PRO A 3 -3.42 -16.65 -14.77
CA PRO A 3 -4.39 -15.65 -14.30
C PRO A 3 -3.95 -14.29 -14.81
N GLN A 4 -4.88 -13.55 -15.38
CA GLN A 4 -4.60 -12.18 -15.83
C GLN A 4 -4.45 -11.29 -14.61
N THR A 5 -3.26 -10.72 -14.43
CA THR A 5 -3.01 -9.70 -13.44
C THR A 5 -3.12 -8.34 -14.11
N ASN A 6 -4.07 -7.55 -13.68
CA ASN A 6 -4.17 -6.15 -14.11
C ASN A 6 -3.21 -5.32 -13.26
N ARG A 7 -2.43 -4.47 -13.93
CA ARG A 7 -1.42 -3.65 -13.25
C ARG A 7 -1.52 -2.20 -13.72
N ILE A 8 -1.57 -1.30 -12.76
CA ILE A 8 -1.58 0.15 -13.00
C ILE A 8 -0.37 0.75 -12.29
N GLU A 9 0.44 1.47 -13.04
CA GLU A 9 1.63 2.13 -12.53
C GLU A 9 1.48 3.63 -12.68
N VAL A 10 1.74 4.38 -11.60
CA VAL A 10 1.64 5.82 -11.58
C VAL A 10 2.92 6.40 -10.97
N THR A 11 3.53 7.35 -11.65
CA THR A 11 4.64 8.12 -11.11
C THR A 11 4.09 9.43 -10.57
N LEU A 12 4.30 9.66 -9.29
CA LEU A 12 3.82 10.85 -8.59
C LEU A 12 4.98 11.79 -8.27
N GLU A 13 4.73 13.08 -8.36
CA GLU A 13 5.67 14.07 -7.85
C GLU A 13 5.77 13.95 -6.33
N SER A 14 6.97 14.20 -5.79
CA SER A 14 7.20 14.20 -4.34
C SER A 14 6.69 15.51 -3.75
N MET A 15 5.38 15.59 -3.56
CA MET A 15 4.67 16.76 -3.06
C MET A 15 3.44 16.31 -2.28
N ILE A 16 2.99 17.13 -1.36
CA ILE A 16 1.88 16.76 -0.46
C ILE A 16 0.56 16.52 -1.22
N GLU A 17 0.35 17.21 -2.32
CA GLU A 17 -0.85 17.06 -3.16
C GLU A 17 -0.95 15.65 -3.78
N SER A 18 0.18 14.96 -3.92
CA SER A 18 0.21 13.60 -4.43
C SER A 18 -0.48 12.60 -3.48
N VAL A 19 -0.58 12.95 -2.20
CA VAL A 19 -1.28 12.11 -1.21
C VAL A 19 -2.76 11.97 -1.57
N ASP A 20 -3.44 13.09 -1.83
CA ASP A 20 -4.85 13.08 -2.18
C ASP A 20 -5.07 12.45 -3.56
N LEU A 21 -4.17 12.69 -4.50
CA LEU A 21 -4.25 12.11 -5.83
C LEU A 21 -4.13 10.58 -5.77
N ALA A 22 -3.17 10.06 -5.02
CA ALA A 22 -2.97 8.62 -4.86
C ALA A 22 -4.20 7.96 -4.24
N GLU A 23 -4.75 8.57 -3.19
CA GLU A 23 -5.97 8.09 -2.56
C GLU A 23 -7.12 8.02 -3.56
N SER A 24 -7.32 9.08 -4.34
CA SER A 24 -8.38 9.15 -5.35
C SER A 24 -8.25 8.07 -6.42
N ILE A 25 -7.03 7.84 -6.90
CA ILE A 25 -6.76 6.79 -7.90
C ILE A 25 -7.12 5.42 -7.33
N VAL A 26 -6.66 5.12 -6.13
CA VAL A 26 -6.89 3.81 -5.50
C VAL A 26 -8.37 3.61 -5.17
N MET A 27 -9.06 4.64 -4.72
CA MET A 27 -10.51 4.56 -4.45
C MET A 27 -11.31 4.22 -5.70
N ARG A 28 -10.93 4.78 -6.85
CA ARG A 28 -11.55 4.43 -8.15
C ARG A 28 -11.32 2.97 -8.52
N ILE A 29 -10.11 2.48 -8.25
CA ILE A 29 -9.79 1.07 -8.51
C ILE A 29 -10.59 0.17 -7.56
N CYS A 30 -10.74 0.56 -6.30
CA CYS A 30 -11.56 -0.17 -5.33
C CYS A 30 -13.01 -0.30 -5.78
N ASP A 31 -13.59 0.77 -6.31
CA ASP A 31 -14.95 0.73 -6.85
C ASP A 31 -15.06 -0.25 -8.01
N ALA A 32 -14.10 -0.20 -8.94
CA ALA A 32 -14.08 -1.11 -10.09
C ALA A 32 -13.85 -2.56 -9.67
N ALA A 33 -13.10 -2.79 -8.59
CA ALA A 33 -12.82 -4.13 -8.07
C ALA A 33 -13.97 -4.70 -7.22
N GLY A 34 -14.96 -3.87 -6.89
CA GLY A 34 -16.13 -4.31 -6.16
C GLY A 34 -16.01 -4.27 -4.64
N PHE A 35 -15.01 -3.58 -4.11
CA PHE A 35 -14.88 -3.41 -2.65
C PHE A 35 -16.05 -2.60 -2.09
N GLY A 36 -16.56 -3.00 -0.93
CA GLY A 36 -17.56 -2.25 -0.20
C GLY A 36 -16.98 -0.96 0.39
N GLU A 37 -17.84 -0.09 0.85
CA GLU A 37 -17.47 1.23 1.38
C GLU A 37 -16.44 1.15 2.51
N GLU A 38 -16.64 0.22 3.45
CA GLU A 38 -15.75 0.07 4.60
C GLU A 38 -14.33 -0.35 4.19
N ASP A 39 -14.22 -1.38 3.34
CA ASP A 39 -12.92 -1.86 2.87
C ASP A 39 -12.24 -0.84 1.97
N SER A 40 -12.99 -0.17 1.10
CA SER A 40 -12.45 0.91 0.26
C SER A 40 -11.87 2.02 1.12
N HIS A 41 -12.55 2.39 2.19
CA HIS A 41 -12.08 3.42 3.12
C HIS A 41 -10.77 2.99 3.80
N LYS A 42 -10.69 1.75 4.25
CA LYS A 42 -9.48 1.19 4.87
C LYS A 42 -8.30 1.19 3.91
N ILE A 43 -8.54 0.77 2.67
CA ILE A 43 -7.52 0.76 1.62
C ILE A 43 -7.06 2.20 1.33
N GLY A 44 -8.01 3.12 1.16
CA GLY A 44 -7.71 4.52 0.88
C GLY A 44 -6.86 5.17 1.97
N MET A 45 -7.22 4.95 3.22
CA MET A 45 -6.46 5.47 4.36
C MET A 45 -5.05 4.89 4.43
N SER A 46 -4.91 3.59 4.13
CA SER A 46 -3.61 2.92 4.12
C SER A 46 -2.70 3.47 3.02
N VAL A 47 -3.24 3.68 1.83
CA VAL A 47 -2.48 4.26 0.71
C VAL A 47 -2.07 5.69 1.05
N ARG A 48 -2.98 6.47 1.61
CA ARG A 48 -2.70 7.84 2.05
C ARG A 48 -1.51 7.88 3.00
N GLU A 49 -1.52 7.03 4.02
CA GLU A 49 -0.42 6.95 4.99
C GLU A 49 0.88 6.48 4.34
N GLY A 50 0.80 5.53 3.42
CA GLY A 50 1.97 5.05 2.68
C GLY A 50 2.62 6.16 1.85
N VAL A 51 1.83 6.98 1.17
CA VAL A 51 2.33 8.09 0.35
C VAL A 51 2.87 9.21 1.24
N ILE A 52 2.23 9.50 2.37
CA ILE A 52 2.75 10.47 3.35
C ILE A 52 4.13 10.02 3.82
N ASN A 53 4.29 8.74 4.16
CA ASN A 53 5.58 8.21 4.59
C ASN A 53 6.63 8.33 3.49
N ALA A 54 6.26 8.03 2.23
CA ALA A 54 7.16 8.17 1.10
C ALA A 54 7.63 9.62 0.90
N PHE A 55 6.71 10.56 1.05
CA PHE A 55 7.00 11.98 0.89
C PHE A 55 7.86 12.54 2.03
N HIS A 56 7.41 12.36 3.28
CA HIS A 56 8.08 12.96 4.45
C HIS A 56 9.36 12.22 4.86
N TYR A 57 9.29 10.91 4.97
CA TYR A 57 10.37 10.12 5.57
C TYR A 57 11.27 9.47 4.54
N GLY A 58 10.71 8.99 3.45
CA GLY A 58 11.48 8.40 2.36
C GLY A 58 12.24 9.47 1.57
N ASN A 59 11.51 10.28 0.85
CA ASN A 59 12.07 11.33 -0.01
C ASN A 59 12.50 12.58 0.75
N ARG A 60 12.17 12.70 2.03
CA ARG A 60 12.48 13.86 2.88
C ARG A 60 12.04 15.18 2.23
N GLU A 61 10.83 15.16 1.66
CA GLU A 61 10.18 16.29 0.97
C GLU A 61 10.97 16.84 -0.23
N SER A 62 11.90 16.04 -0.77
CA SER A 62 12.70 16.46 -1.92
C SER A 62 11.88 16.46 -3.22
N ARG A 63 11.80 17.62 -3.86
CA ARG A 63 11.07 17.80 -5.13
C ARG A 63 11.75 17.13 -6.32
N ASP A 64 13.02 16.79 -6.19
CA ASP A 64 13.78 16.10 -7.24
C ASP A 64 13.50 14.59 -7.30
N LYS A 65 12.84 14.07 -6.28
CA LYS A 65 12.53 12.65 -6.18
C LYS A 65 11.08 12.38 -6.56
N LYS A 66 10.79 11.10 -6.82
CA LYS A 66 9.46 10.65 -7.23
C LYS A 66 8.92 9.62 -6.26
N ILE A 67 7.61 9.41 -6.33
CA ILE A 67 6.91 8.35 -5.61
C ILE A 67 6.25 7.48 -6.67
N PHE A 68 6.48 6.17 -6.60
CA PHE A 68 5.91 5.22 -7.55
C PHE A 68 4.81 4.44 -6.88
N LEU A 69 3.61 4.58 -7.42
CA LEU A 69 2.42 3.88 -6.95
C LEU A 69 2.09 2.79 -7.97
N THR A 70 2.04 1.54 -7.53
CA THR A 70 1.64 0.42 -8.37
C THR A 70 0.48 -0.31 -7.72
N VAL A 71 -0.57 -0.57 -8.50
CA VAL A 71 -1.71 -1.34 -8.03
C VAL A 71 -1.85 -2.56 -8.94
N GLU A 72 -1.85 -3.74 -8.33
CA GLU A 72 -2.04 -5.01 -9.03
C GLU A 72 -3.33 -5.65 -8.55
N LEU A 73 -4.10 -6.19 -9.50
CA LEU A 73 -5.31 -6.94 -9.23
C LEU A 73 -5.18 -8.32 -9.84
N ASP A 74 -5.15 -9.34 -9.00
CA ASP A 74 -5.27 -10.72 -9.45
C ASP A 74 -6.68 -11.26 -9.13
N THR A 75 -6.88 -12.56 -9.20
CA THR A 75 -8.19 -13.18 -8.92
C THR A 75 -8.53 -13.23 -7.43
N GLU A 76 -7.58 -12.98 -6.56
CA GLU A 76 -7.76 -13.14 -5.11
C GLU A 76 -7.64 -11.84 -4.32
N LYS A 77 -6.74 -10.94 -4.75
CA LYS A 77 -6.41 -9.76 -3.96
C LYS A 77 -5.99 -8.57 -4.79
N MET A 78 -6.08 -7.42 -4.17
CA MET A 78 -5.49 -6.17 -4.64
C MET A 78 -4.18 -5.95 -3.88
N ILE A 79 -3.11 -5.65 -4.59
CA ILE A 79 -1.80 -5.38 -4.02
C ILE A 79 -1.41 -3.94 -4.37
N VAL A 80 -1.05 -3.16 -3.37
CA VAL A 80 -0.60 -1.78 -3.57
C VAL A 80 0.86 -1.68 -3.16
N HIS A 81 1.69 -1.15 -4.06
CA HIS A 81 3.09 -0.87 -3.81
C HIS A 81 3.29 0.65 -3.79
N VAL A 82 3.98 1.14 -2.77
CA VAL A 82 4.39 2.55 -2.70
C VAL A 82 5.91 2.56 -2.53
N LEU A 83 6.62 3.04 -3.56
CA LEU A 83 8.09 3.07 -3.59
C LEU A 83 8.56 4.51 -3.59
N ASP A 84 9.46 4.86 -2.68
CA ASP A 84 10.13 6.15 -2.68
C ASP A 84 11.55 6.06 -3.27
N GLN A 85 12.22 7.20 -3.39
CA GLN A 85 13.60 7.29 -3.86
C GLN A 85 14.54 7.79 -2.76
N GLY A 86 14.17 7.56 -1.51
CA GLY A 86 14.99 7.91 -0.37
C GLY A 86 16.18 6.97 -0.19
N PRO A 87 16.93 7.14 0.90
CA PRO A 87 18.08 6.27 1.19
C PRO A 87 17.69 4.83 1.54
N GLY A 88 16.40 4.61 1.85
CA GLY A 88 15.95 3.31 2.30
C GLY A 88 16.47 2.97 3.69
N PHE A 89 16.29 1.73 4.08
CA PHE A 89 16.87 1.19 5.31
C PHE A 89 18.10 0.39 4.96
N VAL A 90 19.17 0.58 5.74
CA VAL A 90 20.32 -0.32 5.66
C VAL A 90 19.96 -1.53 6.53
N VAL A 91 19.76 -2.68 5.90
CA VAL A 91 19.26 -3.90 6.57
C VAL A 91 20.14 -4.29 7.76
N GLU A 92 21.46 -3.99 7.70
CA GLU A 92 22.40 -4.27 8.77
C GLU A 92 22.24 -3.33 9.97
N GLU A 93 21.76 -2.10 9.74
CA GLU A 93 21.53 -1.10 10.79
C GLU A 93 20.14 -1.17 11.37
N VAL A 94 19.22 -1.79 10.64
CA VAL A 94 17.80 -1.90 11.01
C VAL A 94 17.37 -3.34 10.88
N PRO A 95 17.64 -4.19 11.91
CA PRO A 95 17.33 -5.63 11.84
C PRO A 95 15.85 -5.93 11.61
N ASP A 96 14.96 -5.05 12.08
CA ASP A 96 13.51 -5.22 11.90
C ASP A 96 12.87 -3.87 11.59
N PRO A 97 12.47 -3.63 10.30
CA PRO A 97 11.78 -2.39 9.92
C PRO A 97 10.45 -2.20 10.64
N LEU A 98 9.88 -3.29 11.15
CA LEU A 98 8.60 -3.26 11.88
C LEU A 98 8.78 -3.24 13.39
N SER A 99 10.02 -3.14 13.91
CA SER A 99 10.25 -3.01 15.33
C SER A 99 9.69 -1.69 15.86
N GLU A 100 9.29 -1.68 17.11
CA GLU A 100 8.72 -0.50 17.75
C GLU A 100 9.61 0.74 17.61
N GLU A 101 10.90 0.59 17.75
CA GLU A 101 11.87 1.66 17.58
C GLU A 101 11.87 2.25 16.17
N ASN A 102 11.75 1.41 15.15
CA ASN A 102 11.73 1.85 13.76
C ASN A 102 10.37 2.43 13.35
N LEU A 103 9.29 1.95 13.95
CA LEU A 103 7.96 2.52 13.75
C LEU A 103 7.88 3.96 14.25
N LEU A 104 8.68 4.33 15.25
CA LEU A 104 8.77 5.70 15.75
C LEU A 104 9.56 6.62 14.81
N ARG A 105 10.42 6.08 13.96
CA ARG A 105 11.19 6.86 12.97
C ARG A 105 10.38 7.18 11.72
N THR A 106 9.47 6.30 11.35
CA THR A 106 8.42 6.59 10.38
C THR A 106 7.22 7.06 11.18
N SER A 107 6.16 7.53 10.54
CA SER A 107 4.93 7.77 11.29
C SER A 107 4.47 6.41 11.86
N GLY A 108 4.83 6.13 13.12
CA GLY A 108 4.50 4.86 13.78
C GLY A 108 3.00 4.59 13.76
N ARG A 109 2.22 5.64 13.83
CA ARG A 109 0.76 5.59 13.74
C ARG A 109 0.30 5.14 12.34
N GLY A 110 0.95 5.64 11.27
CA GLY A 110 0.60 5.28 9.90
C GLY A 110 0.85 3.81 9.61
N ILE A 111 2.02 3.30 10.00
CA ILE A 111 2.36 1.89 9.80
C ILE A 111 1.43 0.98 10.62
N PHE A 112 1.14 1.36 11.84
CA PHE A 112 0.21 0.62 12.70
C PHE A 112 -1.17 0.52 12.04
N LEU A 113 -1.64 1.64 11.47
CA LEU A 113 -2.92 1.69 10.78
C LEU A 113 -2.93 0.80 9.53
N MET A 114 -1.86 0.85 8.71
CA MET A 114 -1.74 0.02 7.52
C MET A 114 -1.79 -1.48 7.87
N ARG A 115 -1.08 -1.88 8.92
CA ARG A 115 -1.09 -3.28 9.38
C ARG A 115 -2.46 -3.71 9.90
N ALA A 116 -3.19 -2.79 10.55
CA ALA A 116 -4.52 -3.08 11.07
C ALA A 116 -5.58 -3.20 9.97
N PHE A 117 -5.47 -2.37 8.94
CA PHE A 117 -6.48 -2.26 7.89
C PHE A 117 -6.28 -3.22 6.73
N MET A 118 -5.04 -3.59 6.43
CA MET A 118 -4.72 -4.47 5.30
C MET A 118 -4.55 -5.92 5.75
N ASP A 119 -4.78 -6.85 4.85
CA ASP A 119 -4.62 -8.27 5.14
C ASP A 119 -3.15 -8.69 5.13
N GLU A 120 -2.35 -8.04 4.31
CA GLU A 120 -0.90 -8.28 4.25
C GLU A 120 -0.18 -6.94 4.21
N PHE A 121 0.97 -6.88 4.85
CA PHE A 121 1.82 -5.69 4.89
C PHE A 121 3.28 -6.11 4.96
N ALA A 122 4.12 -5.49 4.13
CA ALA A 122 5.56 -5.72 4.14
C ALA A 122 6.30 -4.44 3.77
N VAL A 123 7.54 -4.33 4.23
CA VAL A 123 8.46 -3.27 3.83
C VAL A 123 9.67 -3.93 3.18
N ASN A 124 9.99 -3.53 1.96
CA ASN A 124 11.14 -4.03 1.21
C ASN A 124 12.13 -2.90 0.96
N CYS A 125 13.41 -3.27 0.91
CA CYS A 125 14.49 -2.33 0.56
C CYS A 125 15.08 -2.78 -0.77
N PRO A 126 14.63 -2.21 -1.92
CA PRO A 126 15.14 -2.63 -3.22
C PRO A 126 16.64 -2.38 -3.36
N PRO A 127 17.37 -3.21 -4.13
CA PRO A 127 18.81 -3.03 -4.32
C PRO A 127 19.21 -1.68 -4.91
N GLN A 128 18.32 -1.08 -5.71
CA GLN A 128 18.57 0.24 -6.32
C GLN A 128 18.32 1.42 -5.36
N GLY A 129 17.89 1.14 -4.13
CA GLY A 129 17.62 2.15 -3.13
C GLY A 129 16.12 2.42 -2.93
N GLY A 130 15.80 3.27 -1.95
CA GLY A 130 14.44 3.56 -1.58
C GLY A 130 13.85 2.56 -0.61
N ALA A 131 12.61 2.79 -0.23
CA ALA A 131 11.83 1.86 0.58
C ALA A 131 10.51 1.60 -0.14
N GLU A 132 10.10 0.33 -0.17
CA GLU A 132 8.85 -0.08 -0.80
C GLU A 132 7.90 -0.64 0.26
N LEU A 133 6.74 -0.01 0.38
CA LEU A 133 5.65 -0.55 1.18
C LEU A 133 4.78 -1.40 0.26
N VAL A 134 4.48 -2.62 0.69
CA VAL A 134 3.61 -3.54 -0.05
C VAL A 134 2.44 -3.89 0.84
N MET A 135 1.24 -3.59 0.37
CA MET A 135 0.00 -3.82 1.11
C MET A 135 -0.96 -4.61 0.24
N ALA A 136 -1.65 -5.57 0.83
CA ALA A 136 -2.61 -6.36 0.09
C ALA A 136 -3.93 -6.48 0.84
N LYS A 137 -5.02 -6.51 0.07
CA LYS A 137 -6.38 -6.69 0.57
C LYS A 137 -7.09 -7.71 -0.31
N ARG A 138 -7.72 -8.71 0.32
CA ARG A 138 -8.49 -9.73 -0.40
C ARG A 138 -9.67 -9.10 -1.11
N LEU A 139 -9.91 -9.51 -2.36
CA LEU A 139 -11.06 -9.06 -3.12
C LEU A 139 -12.35 -9.61 -2.52
N PRO A 140 -13.43 -8.82 -2.54
CA PRO A 140 -14.75 -9.35 -2.19
C PRO A 140 -15.16 -10.36 -3.25
N GLY A 141 -15.80 -11.44 -2.84
CA GLY A 141 -16.18 -12.51 -3.75
C GLY A 141 -15.08 -13.50 -4.08
N GLY A 142 -13.89 -13.37 -3.46
CA GLY A 142 -12.89 -14.43 -3.50
C GLY A 142 -13.43 -15.71 -2.87
N ASN A 143 -12.80 -16.85 -3.17
CA ASN A 143 -13.29 -18.16 -2.72
C ASN A 143 -13.67 -18.25 -1.24
N GLY A 144 -12.99 -17.50 -0.37
CA GLY A 144 -13.30 -17.45 1.06
C GLY A 144 -14.59 -16.71 1.39
N ASP A 145 -14.87 -15.61 0.71
CA ASP A 145 -16.05 -14.78 0.94
C ASP A 145 -17.31 -15.41 0.33
N MET A 146 -17.18 -16.11 -0.79
CA MET A 146 -18.30 -16.84 -1.38
C MET A 146 -18.76 -18.00 -0.49
N ARG A 147 -17.84 -18.66 0.21
CA ARG A 147 -18.20 -19.69 1.18
C ARG A 147 -19.00 -19.12 2.35
N LYS A 148 -18.56 -17.98 2.89
CA LYS A 148 -19.26 -17.31 3.99
C LYS A 148 -20.64 -16.83 3.57
N ALA A 149 -20.80 -16.32 2.35
CA ALA A 149 -22.08 -15.90 1.83
C ALA A 149 -23.03 -17.09 1.63
N ARG A 150 -22.55 -18.24 1.15
CA ARG A 150 -23.33 -19.46 1.00
C ARG A 150 -23.74 -20.05 2.34
N GLU A 151 -22.88 -20.00 3.34
CA GLU A 151 -23.18 -20.47 4.69
C GLU A 151 -24.23 -19.59 5.37
N LYS A 152 -24.32 -18.30 5.05
CA LYS A 152 -25.35 -17.39 5.57
C LYS A 152 -26.71 -17.55 4.88
N GLU A 153 -26.74 -18.04 3.65
CA GLU A 153 -27.99 -18.27 2.90
C GLU A 153 -28.60 -19.63 3.14
N SER A 154 -27.86 -20.54 3.74
CA SER A 154 -28.36 -21.85 4.15
C SER A 154 -28.66 -21.82 5.64
#